data_3bd07a106be4e89abefd523b229674af
#
_entry.id   3bd07a106be4e89abefd523b229674af
#
_cell.length_a   1.000
_cell.length_b   1.000
_cell.length_c   1.000
_cell.angle_alpha   90.00
_cell.angle_beta   90.00
_cell.angle_gamma   90.00
#
_symmetry.space_group_name_H-M   'P 1'
#
loop_
_entity.id
_entity.type
_entity.pdbx_description
1 polymer ?
#
loop_
_entity_poly.entity_id
_entity_poly.type
_entity_poly.pdbx_seq_one_letter_code
_entity_poly.pdbx_strand_id
1 'polypeptide(L)'
;MKNQVLFVDDEALILQGLQRSMRGMRNEWDMTFVDNAAAALAFMATHPVDVIVSDMRMPAMNGAQLLGEVMKRYPRTVRLILSGHADQDLILQCVGSTHQFLSKPCDPEQLRATVCRAMDLESKLKNERLQQLVGRMEHLPSVPSLYSEIVDRMHDPETTLEDIGVIIAKDIGMTAKILKLVNSAFFGLRRQVASPAEAVAYLGLDTIKSLVLSMHAFSQFEPDQTNAFSISRLWDHSMQTAAAAKRLVQVELNDRKMMDEAFVSGLLHDAGKTALAFNFPDQYGKILEQTRASSADLLRAELEAFGANHADVGGYLLGLWGLPTPVVEAIALHHQPALTSANTFTPLTAVHVANAILNAGPAGTPVVDAVYLERLKLADRLNGWRETLLNPATAE
;
A
#
# COMPACT_ATOMS: atom_id res chain seq x y z
N MET A 1 -11.08 16.17 19.66
CA MET A 1 -9.87 15.93 20.48
C MET A 1 -8.67 16.19 19.60
N LYS A 2 -7.52 16.60 20.15
CA LYS A 2 -6.27 16.69 19.39
C LYS A 2 -5.71 15.29 19.22
N ASN A 3 -5.01 15.05 18.08
CA ASN A 3 -4.33 13.78 17.84
C ASN A 3 -3.07 13.68 18.70
N GLN A 4 -2.85 12.54 19.34
CA GLN A 4 -1.70 12.30 20.20
C GLN A 4 -0.52 11.78 19.40
N VAL A 5 0.57 12.54 19.36
CA VAL A 5 1.83 12.15 18.67
C VAL A 5 2.94 11.94 19.69
N LEU A 6 3.53 10.74 19.66
CA LEU A 6 4.63 10.38 20.56
C LEU A 6 5.95 10.35 19.78
N PHE A 7 6.92 11.17 20.20
CA PHE A 7 8.28 11.20 19.65
C PHE A 7 9.24 10.50 20.61
N VAL A 8 10.09 9.61 20.07
CA VAL A 8 11.04 8.78 20.83
C VAL A 8 12.41 8.87 20.20
N ASP A 9 13.40 9.42 20.92
CA ASP A 9 14.79 9.54 20.47
C ASP A 9 15.69 9.70 21.69
N ASP A 10 16.77 8.92 21.81
CA ASP A 10 17.68 8.96 22.96
C ASP A 10 18.57 10.21 22.99
N GLU A 11 18.63 10.96 21.87
CA GLU A 11 19.35 12.22 21.80
C GLU A 11 18.46 13.42 22.21
N ALA A 12 18.66 13.96 23.39
CA ALA A 12 17.89 15.10 23.91
C ALA A 12 17.91 16.33 22.97
N LEU A 13 18.99 16.54 22.21
CA LEU A 13 19.09 17.65 21.25
C LEU A 13 18.19 17.45 20.04
N ILE A 14 18.01 16.21 19.59
CA ILE A 14 17.09 15.87 18.50
C ILE A 14 15.65 16.07 18.97
N LEU A 15 15.27 15.59 20.15
CA LEU A 15 13.94 15.84 20.73
C LEU A 15 13.62 17.33 20.84
N GLN A 16 14.57 18.15 21.31
CA GLN A 16 14.41 19.60 21.36
C GLN A 16 14.28 20.23 19.97
N GLY A 17 14.99 19.70 18.97
CA GLY A 17 14.89 20.10 17.58
C GLY A 17 13.50 19.81 17.02
N LEU A 18 13.00 18.58 17.20
CA LEU A 18 11.66 18.15 16.80
C LEU A 18 10.58 18.98 17.50
N GLN A 19 10.71 19.21 18.82
CA GLN A 19 9.77 20.03 19.56
C GLN A 19 9.68 21.47 19.06
N ARG A 20 10.82 22.07 18.65
CA ARG A 20 10.85 23.41 18.06
C ARG A 20 10.23 23.44 16.66
N SER A 21 10.59 22.49 15.81
CA SER A 21 10.12 22.43 14.43
C SER A 21 8.62 22.14 14.32
N MET A 22 8.09 21.28 15.24
CA MET A 22 6.66 20.94 15.28
C MET A 22 5.81 21.93 16.11
N ARG A 23 6.39 23.02 16.59
CA ARG A 23 5.69 24.00 17.45
C ARG A 23 4.41 24.56 16.81
N GLY A 24 4.39 24.72 15.48
CA GLY A 24 3.22 25.19 14.74
C GLY A 24 2.01 24.26 14.84
N MET A 25 2.24 22.97 15.11
CA MET A 25 1.18 21.94 15.15
C MET A 25 0.49 21.80 16.52
N ARG A 26 0.87 22.59 17.53
CA ARG A 26 0.31 22.50 18.91
C ARG A 26 -1.19 22.71 19.02
N ASN A 27 -1.79 23.35 18.03
CA ASN A 27 -3.25 23.52 18.00
C ASN A 27 -3.98 22.25 17.51
N GLU A 28 -3.31 21.42 16.72
CA GLU A 28 -3.87 20.23 16.07
C GLU A 28 -3.41 18.95 16.78
N TRP A 29 -2.16 18.92 17.26
CA TRP A 29 -1.53 17.77 17.89
C TRP A 29 -1.26 18.00 19.37
N ASP A 30 -1.46 16.93 20.15
CA ASP A 30 -0.91 16.81 21.50
C ASP A 30 0.38 15.97 21.41
N MET A 31 1.52 16.59 21.72
CA MET A 31 2.83 16.02 21.42
C MET A 31 3.58 15.67 22.71
N THR A 32 3.99 14.43 22.83
CA THR A 32 4.82 13.93 23.92
C THR A 32 6.20 13.52 23.37
N PHE A 33 7.24 13.81 24.13
CA PHE A 33 8.64 13.55 23.78
C PHE A 33 9.28 12.73 24.88
N VAL A 34 9.81 11.55 24.55
CA VAL A 34 10.46 10.64 25.51
C VAL A 34 11.82 10.17 24.98
N ASP A 35 12.75 9.89 25.86
CA ASP A 35 14.15 9.63 25.53
C ASP A 35 14.52 8.15 25.43
N ASN A 36 13.56 7.24 25.56
CA ASN A 36 13.82 5.81 25.43
C ASN A 36 12.54 5.00 25.17
N ALA A 37 12.71 3.77 24.68
CA ALA A 37 11.63 2.86 24.36
C ALA A 37 10.78 2.44 25.57
N ALA A 38 11.39 2.28 26.75
CA ALA A 38 10.67 1.91 27.98
C ALA A 38 9.71 3.01 28.42
N ALA A 39 10.14 4.27 28.38
CA ALA A 39 9.30 5.43 28.65
C ALA A 39 8.16 5.56 27.65
N ALA A 40 8.41 5.26 26.35
CA ALA A 40 7.39 5.25 25.34
C ALA A 40 6.29 4.21 25.64
N LEU A 41 6.67 2.97 25.93
CA LEU A 41 5.72 1.91 26.27
C LEU A 41 4.96 2.18 27.57
N ALA A 42 5.61 2.79 28.58
CA ALA A 42 4.97 3.20 29.83
C ALA A 42 3.94 4.32 29.59
N PHE A 43 4.25 5.29 28.74
CA PHE A 43 3.30 6.35 28.35
C PHE A 43 2.09 5.77 27.61
N MET A 44 2.32 4.92 26.61
CA MET A 44 1.26 4.28 25.84
C MET A 44 0.37 3.35 26.66
N ALA A 45 0.83 2.84 27.79
CA ALA A 45 0.01 2.02 28.69
C ALA A 45 -1.11 2.81 29.37
N THR A 46 -0.98 4.12 29.45
CA THR A 46 -1.93 5.01 30.14
C THR A 46 -2.58 6.06 29.23
N HIS A 47 -2.02 6.27 28.05
CA HIS A 47 -2.51 7.26 27.08
C HIS A 47 -2.67 6.63 25.69
N PRO A 48 -3.81 6.83 25.01
CA PRO A 48 -3.95 6.45 23.61
C PRO A 48 -2.99 7.32 22.76
N VAL A 49 -2.30 6.68 21.82
CA VAL A 49 -1.35 7.33 20.90
C VAL A 49 -1.77 7.03 19.47
N ASP A 50 -2.03 8.08 18.68
CA ASP A 50 -2.44 7.92 17.28
C ASP A 50 -1.22 7.66 16.39
N VAL A 51 -0.12 8.39 16.61
CA VAL A 51 1.12 8.24 15.83
C VAL A 51 2.33 8.18 16.77
N ILE A 52 3.18 7.16 16.56
CA ILE A 52 4.51 7.10 17.18
C ILE A 52 5.58 7.34 16.13
N VAL A 53 6.53 8.22 16.42
CA VAL A 53 7.72 8.52 15.62
C VAL A 53 8.93 8.15 16.43
N SER A 54 9.63 7.09 16.08
CA SER A 54 10.78 6.57 16.85
C SER A 54 12.08 6.71 16.08
N ASP A 55 13.14 7.05 16.80
CA ASP A 55 14.48 6.81 16.26
C ASP A 55 14.73 5.32 16.05
N MET A 56 15.57 4.99 15.06
CA MET A 56 15.98 3.62 14.75
C MET A 56 16.96 3.09 15.80
N ARG A 57 17.97 3.87 16.18
CA ARG A 57 19.06 3.44 17.05
C ARG A 57 18.94 4.01 18.44
N MET A 58 18.40 3.23 19.35
CA MET A 58 18.33 3.59 20.77
C MET A 58 18.98 2.51 21.63
N PRO A 59 19.56 2.86 22.78
CA PRO A 59 20.11 1.88 23.75
C PRO A 59 19.04 0.92 24.27
N ALA A 60 19.44 -0.29 24.58
CA ALA A 60 18.64 -1.38 25.15
C ALA A 60 17.55 -1.93 24.21
N MET A 61 16.66 -1.10 23.69
CA MET A 61 15.59 -1.47 22.75
C MET A 61 15.61 -0.47 21.60
N ASN A 62 15.96 -0.95 20.40
CA ASN A 62 15.97 -0.10 19.20
C ASN A 62 14.57 0.17 18.66
N GLY A 63 14.45 1.13 17.72
CA GLY A 63 13.15 1.52 17.17
C GLY A 63 12.39 0.39 16.48
N ALA A 64 13.10 -0.51 15.80
CA ALA A 64 12.50 -1.68 15.17
C ALA A 64 11.82 -2.60 16.19
N GLN A 65 12.50 -2.86 17.30
CA GLN A 65 11.97 -3.67 18.41
C GLN A 65 10.80 -2.95 19.10
N LEU A 66 10.93 -1.64 19.36
CA LEU A 66 9.87 -0.83 19.95
C LEU A 66 8.60 -0.89 19.07
N LEU A 67 8.72 -0.62 17.77
CA LEU A 67 7.55 -0.63 16.88
C LEU A 67 6.95 -2.03 16.70
N GLY A 68 7.74 -3.09 16.81
CA GLY A 68 7.23 -4.46 16.88
C GLY A 68 6.36 -4.70 18.13
N GLU A 69 6.77 -4.19 19.30
CA GLU A 69 5.97 -4.26 20.53
C GLU A 69 4.72 -3.37 20.45
N VAL A 70 4.83 -2.17 19.86
CA VAL A 70 3.69 -1.27 19.63
C VAL A 70 2.66 -1.93 18.70
N MET A 71 3.09 -2.57 17.63
CA MET A 71 2.20 -3.28 16.71
C MET A 71 1.39 -4.38 17.42
N LYS A 72 2.01 -5.14 18.30
CA LYS A 72 1.35 -6.20 19.08
C LYS A 72 0.34 -5.67 20.08
N ARG A 73 0.71 -4.61 20.84
CA ARG A 73 -0.06 -4.10 21.97
C ARG A 73 -1.03 -2.99 21.56
N TYR A 74 -0.65 -2.17 20.59
CA TYR A 74 -1.37 -0.96 20.16
C TYR A 74 -1.50 -0.91 18.64
N PRO A 75 -2.18 -1.89 18.00
CA PRO A 75 -2.20 -2.07 16.54
C PRO A 75 -2.79 -0.87 15.79
N ARG A 76 -3.59 -0.03 16.44
CA ARG A 76 -4.16 1.19 15.83
C ARG A 76 -3.12 2.31 15.67
N THR A 77 -2.07 2.32 16.48
CA THR A 77 -1.05 3.36 16.43
C THR A 77 -0.29 3.31 15.11
N VAL A 78 -0.27 4.41 14.37
CA VAL A 78 0.58 4.55 13.19
C VAL A 78 2.04 4.63 13.62
N ARG A 79 2.89 3.83 12.97
CA ARG A 79 4.29 3.60 13.35
C ARG A 79 5.23 4.16 12.30
N LEU A 80 5.98 5.19 12.66
CA LEU A 80 6.97 5.87 11.83
C LEU A 80 8.36 5.72 12.44
N ILE A 81 9.38 5.53 11.58
CA ILE A 81 10.79 5.47 12.01
C ILE A 81 11.58 6.64 11.42
N LEU A 82 12.42 7.25 12.25
CA LEU A 82 13.49 8.13 11.82
C LEU A 82 14.78 7.31 11.72
N SER A 83 15.44 7.29 10.55
CA SER A 83 16.64 6.49 10.34
C SER A 83 17.73 7.23 9.58
N GLY A 84 18.99 6.91 9.87
CA GLY A 84 20.17 7.40 9.16
C GLY A 84 20.55 6.49 8.00
N HIS A 85 21.47 6.95 7.13
CA HIS A 85 21.99 6.16 5.98
C HIS A 85 22.67 4.84 6.40
N ALA A 86 23.13 4.73 7.63
CA ALA A 86 23.80 3.53 8.17
C ALA A 86 22.83 2.45 8.69
N ASP A 87 21.52 2.63 8.54
CA ASP A 87 20.49 1.79 9.16
C ASP A 87 19.85 0.77 8.20
N GLN A 88 20.41 0.58 7.00
CA GLN A 88 19.79 -0.25 5.94
C GLN A 88 19.38 -1.65 6.43
N ASP A 89 20.28 -2.34 7.13
CA ASP A 89 19.99 -3.70 7.64
C ASP A 89 18.84 -3.70 8.68
N LEU A 90 18.77 -2.68 9.54
CA LEU A 90 17.70 -2.54 10.54
C LEU A 90 16.37 -2.18 9.89
N ILE A 91 16.37 -1.36 8.83
CA ILE A 91 15.17 -1.03 8.04
C ILE A 91 14.58 -2.31 7.46
N LEU A 92 15.40 -3.16 6.87
CA LEU A 92 14.96 -4.44 6.29
C LEU A 92 14.26 -5.33 7.34
N GLN A 93 14.78 -5.36 8.58
CA GLN A 93 14.20 -6.15 9.66
C GLN A 93 12.84 -5.61 10.16
N CYS A 94 12.55 -4.33 10.00
CA CYS A 94 11.34 -3.72 10.52
C CYS A 94 10.32 -3.27 9.46
N VAL A 95 10.51 -3.66 8.20
CA VAL A 95 9.57 -3.34 7.11
C VAL A 95 8.14 -3.78 7.41
N GLY A 96 7.95 -4.92 8.09
CA GLY A 96 6.65 -5.42 8.51
C GLY A 96 5.99 -4.59 9.61
N SER A 97 6.76 -4.21 10.64
CA SER A 97 6.24 -3.52 11.82
C SER A 97 6.13 -2.01 11.69
N THR A 98 6.73 -1.41 10.66
CA THR A 98 6.78 0.04 10.42
C THR A 98 5.85 0.41 9.26
N HIS A 99 5.08 1.49 9.39
CA HIS A 99 4.26 1.98 8.29
C HIS A 99 5.07 2.82 7.30
N GLN A 100 5.89 3.77 7.78
CA GLN A 100 6.76 4.58 6.93
C GLN A 100 8.10 4.88 7.59
N PHE A 101 9.10 5.14 6.74
CA PHE A 101 10.46 5.49 7.13
C PHE A 101 10.76 6.94 6.73
N LEU A 102 11.45 7.69 7.60
CA LEU A 102 11.85 9.07 7.40
C LEU A 102 13.37 9.17 7.58
N SER A 103 14.05 9.88 6.68
CA SER A 103 15.52 10.04 6.76
C SER A 103 15.93 11.06 7.82
N LYS A 104 17.06 10.81 8.48
CA LYS A 104 17.79 11.81 9.27
C LYS A 104 18.91 12.44 8.40
N PRO A 105 19.07 13.78 8.36
CA PRO A 105 18.26 14.78 9.05
C PRO A 105 16.84 14.86 8.49
N CYS A 106 15.83 14.84 9.37
CA CYS A 106 14.45 14.86 8.95
C CYS A 106 14.01 16.30 8.59
N ASP A 107 13.49 16.46 7.37
CA ASP A 107 12.84 17.71 6.98
C ASP A 107 11.52 17.87 7.79
N PRO A 108 11.38 18.96 8.55
CA PRO A 108 10.17 19.20 9.34
C PRO A 108 8.88 19.21 8.54
N GLU A 109 8.90 19.74 7.31
CA GLU A 109 7.71 19.79 6.44
C GLU A 109 7.34 18.38 5.97
N GLN A 110 8.32 17.54 5.65
CA GLN A 110 8.11 16.17 5.25
C GLN A 110 7.55 15.33 6.42
N LEU A 111 8.10 15.48 7.63
CA LEU A 111 7.59 14.82 8.83
C LEU A 111 6.15 15.23 9.09
N ARG A 112 5.86 16.54 9.06
CA ARG A 112 4.51 17.07 9.22
C ARG A 112 3.54 16.48 8.18
N ALA A 113 3.91 16.53 6.91
CA ALA A 113 3.09 16.01 5.83
C ALA A 113 2.80 14.50 5.98
N THR A 114 3.80 13.72 6.42
CA THR A 114 3.65 12.28 6.66
C THR A 114 2.69 11.99 7.80
N VAL A 115 2.85 12.69 8.95
CA VAL A 115 1.96 12.53 10.10
C VAL A 115 0.54 12.99 9.77
N CYS A 116 0.36 14.15 9.11
CA CYS A 116 -0.95 14.62 8.69
C CYS A 116 -1.64 13.62 7.74
N ARG A 117 -0.92 13.09 6.76
CA ARG A 117 -1.47 12.08 5.83
C ARG A 117 -1.94 10.82 6.56
N ALA A 118 -1.14 10.33 7.53
CA ALA A 118 -1.50 9.17 8.33
C ALA A 118 -2.80 9.42 9.12
N MET A 119 -2.92 10.59 9.74
CA MET A 119 -4.11 11.00 10.49
C MET A 119 -5.34 11.21 9.59
N ASP A 120 -5.16 11.78 8.40
CA ASP A 120 -6.23 11.97 7.42
C ASP A 120 -6.80 10.63 6.95
N LEU A 121 -5.94 9.65 6.69
CA LEU A 121 -6.35 8.28 6.37
C LEU A 121 -7.14 7.66 7.53
N GLU A 122 -6.68 7.83 8.75
CA GLU A 122 -7.37 7.36 9.94
C GLU A 122 -8.74 8.03 10.13
N SER A 123 -8.83 9.34 9.90
CA SER A 123 -10.07 10.11 10.04
C SER A 123 -11.12 9.74 8.98
N LYS A 124 -10.68 9.45 7.75
CA LYS A 124 -11.55 9.05 6.65
C LYS A 124 -12.12 7.65 6.84
N LEU A 125 -11.37 6.77 7.50
CA LEU A 125 -11.75 5.40 7.78
C LEU A 125 -12.17 5.26 9.25
N LYS A 126 -13.32 5.83 9.59
CA LYS A 126 -13.91 5.81 10.96
C LYS A 126 -14.20 4.40 11.51
N ASN A 127 -13.76 3.36 10.84
CA ASN A 127 -13.99 1.98 11.24
C ASN A 127 -12.85 1.47 12.13
N GLU A 128 -13.06 1.48 13.44
CA GLU A 128 -12.09 1.00 14.42
C GLU A 128 -11.65 -0.46 14.19
N ARG A 129 -12.57 -1.31 13.67
CA ARG A 129 -12.25 -2.69 13.35
C ARG A 129 -11.25 -2.76 12.18
N LEU A 130 -11.43 -1.93 11.15
CA LEU A 130 -10.51 -1.85 10.02
C LEU A 130 -9.13 -1.39 10.47
N GLN A 131 -9.04 -0.36 11.30
CA GLN A 131 -7.78 0.13 11.84
C GLN A 131 -7.04 -0.95 12.64
N GLN A 132 -7.75 -1.68 13.51
CA GLN A 132 -7.18 -2.80 14.26
C GLN A 132 -6.72 -3.96 13.37
N LEU A 133 -7.51 -4.29 12.36
CA LEU A 133 -7.23 -5.33 11.41
C LEU A 133 -5.98 -5.03 10.59
N VAL A 134 -5.94 -3.86 9.94
CA VAL A 134 -4.81 -3.44 9.11
C VAL A 134 -3.56 -3.18 9.95
N GLY A 135 -3.71 -2.61 11.14
CA GLY A 135 -2.58 -2.34 12.04
C GLY A 135 -1.80 -3.59 12.48
N ARG A 136 -2.39 -4.77 12.37
CA ARG A 136 -1.74 -6.07 12.64
C ARG A 136 -1.14 -6.74 11.40
N MET A 137 -1.43 -6.22 10.21
CA MET A 137 -0.92 -6.81 8.97
C MET A 137 0.55 -6.45 8.75
N GLU A 138 1.40 -7.44 8.70
CA GLU A 138 2.85 -7.26 8.54
C GLU A 138 3.25 -7.18 7.07
N HIS A 139 2.58 -7.95 6.20
CA HIS A 139 2.95 -8.08 4.79
C HIS A 139 1.81 -8.63 3.93
N LEU A 140 1.95 -8.44 2.63
CA LEU A 140 1.21 -9.17 1.61
C LEU A 140 2.10 -10.32 1.12
N PRO A 141 1.54 -11.51 0.88
CA PRO A 141 2.29 -12.63 0.36
C PRO A 141 2.79 -12.35 -1.07
N SER A 142 3.92 -12.96 -1.42
CA SER A 142 4.51 -12.92 -2.76
C SER A 142 4.39 -14.28 -3.43
N VAL A 143 4.48 -14.32 -4.76
CA VAL A 143 4.43 -15.56 -5.55
C VAL A 143 5.79 -16.26 -5.50
N PRO A 144 5.90 -17.49 -4.95
CA PRO A 144 7.19 -18.16 -4.77
C PRO A 144 8.01 -18.33 -6.05
N SER A 145 7.35 -18.59 -7.19
CA SER A 145 8.03 -18.74 -8.49
C SER A 145 8.69 -17.45 -8.96
N LEU A 146 8.06 -16.29 -8.74
CA LEU A 146 8.63 -14.99 -9.09
C LEU A 146 9.82 -14.63 -8.19
N TYR A 147 9.77 -15.03 -6.92
CA TYR A 147 10.93 -14.92 -6.03
C TYR A 147 12.13 -15.68 -6.60
N SER A 148 11.93 -16.97 -6.96
CA SER A 148 13.00 -17.80 -7.55
C SER A 148 13.52 -17.20 -8.85
N GLU A 149 12.64 -16.70 -9.73
CA GLU A 149 13.00 -16.02 -10.98
C GLU A 149 13.89 -14.79 -10.72
N ILE A 150 13.58 -13.98 -9.71
CA ILE A 150 14.42 -12.83 -9.34
C ILE A 150 15.78 -13.28 -8.85
N VAL A 151 15.83 -14.27 -7.97
CA VAL A 151 17.11 -14.78 -7.42
C VAL A 151 18.00 -15.34 -8.53
N ASP A 152 17.44 -16.11 -9.45
CA ASP A 152 18.17 -16.69 -10.59
C ASP A 152 18.71 -15.58 -11.51
N ARG A 153 17.88 -14.60 -11.84
CA ARG A 153 18.28 -13.44 -12.65
C ARG A 153 19.36 -12.60 -11.99
N MET A 154 19.31 -12.42 -10.68
CA MET A 154 20.34 -11.67 -9.95
C MET A 154 21.74 -12.32 -9.96
N HIS A 155 21.84 -13.60 -10.30
CA HIS A 155 23.12 -14.30 -10.49
C HIS A 155 23.64 -14.19 -11.94
N ASP A 156 22.84 -13.75 -12.88
CA ASP A 156 23.23 -13.55 -14.27
C ASP A 156 23.84 -12.14 -14.45
N PRO A 157 25.13 -12.03 -14.88
CA PRO A 157 25.81 -10.74 -15.07
C PRO A 157 25.17 -9.83 -16.12
N GLU A 158 24.41 -10.39 -17.07
CA GLU A 158 23.74 -9.65 -18.15
C GLU A 158 22.39 -9.07 -17.70
N THR A 159 21.91 -9.41 -16.50
CA THR A 159 20.62 -8.93 -15.98
C THR A 159 20.68 -7.45 -15.64
N THR A 160 19.77 -6.68 -16.23
CA THR A 160 19.62 -5.25 -15.99
C THR A 160 18.66 -4.96 -14.82
N LEU A 161 18.74 -3.74 -14.27
CA LEU A 161 17.76 -3.27 -13.27
C LEU A 161 16.33 -3.23 -13.83
N GLU A 162 16.19 -3.01 -15.15
CA GLU A 162 14.90 -2.99 -15.83
C GLU A 162 14.29 -4.40 -15.87
N ASP A 163 15.08 -5.44 -16.13
CA ASP A 163 14.62 -6.85 -16.12
C ASP A 163 14.09 -7.24 -14.73
N ILE A 164 14.79 -6.86 -13.67
CA ILE A 164 14.35 -7.09 -12.29
C ILE A 164 13.06 -6.29 -12.00
N GLY A 165 12.97 -5.05 -12.44
CA GLY A 165 11.78 -4.23 -12.32
C GLY A 165 10.55 -4.85 -12.99
N VAL A 166 10.72 -5.46 -14.16
CA VAL A 166 9.66 -6.18 -14.89
C VAL A 166 9.18 -7.41 -14.11
N ILE A 167 10.10 -8.16 -13.48
CA ILE A 167 9.71 -9.33 -12.67
C ILE A 167 8.97 -8.89 -11.42
N ILE A 168 9.49 -7.86 -10.72
CA ILE A 168 8.85 -7.29 -9.52
C ILE A 168 7.45 -6.78 -9.83
N ALA A 169 7.25 -6.13 -11.00
CA ALA A 169 5.94 -5.65 -11.45
C ALA A 169 4.91 -6.77 -11.64
N LYS A 170 5.36 -8.01 -11.69
CA LYS A 170 4.47 -9.18 -11.74
C LYS A 170 4.05 -9.68 -10.34
N ASP A 171 4.50 -9.11 -9.23
CA ASP A 171 4.19 -9.58 -7.88
C ASP A 171 3.58 -8.45 -7.03
N ILE A 172 2.36 -8.69 -6.56
CA ILE A 172 1.59 -7.72 -5.75
C ILE A 172 2.33 -7.39 -4.44
N GLY A 173 2.81 -8.41 -3.74
CA GLY A 173 3.49 -8.25 -2.46
C GLY A 173 4.84 -7.54 -2.60
N MET A 174 5.65 -7.93 -3.59
CA MET A 174 6.93 -7.30 -3.89
C MET A 174 6.74 -5.86 -4.35
N THR A 175 5.82 -5.61 -5.30
CA THR A 175 5.51 -4.26 -5.78
C THR A 175 5.11 -3.34 -4.62
N ALA A 176 4.18 -3.78 -3.77
CA ALA A 176 3.73 -2.98 -2.64
C ALA A 176 4.87 -2.65 -1.66
N LYS A 177 5.72 -3.61 -1.33
CA LYS A 177 6.86 -3.42 -0.41
C LYS A 177 7.95 -2.52 -0.98
N ILE A 178 8.29 -2.71 -2.26
CA ILE A 178 9.32 -1.91 -2.93
C ILE A 178 8.86 -0.47 -3.08
N LEU A 179 7.59 -0.25 -3.46
CA LEU A 179 7.02 1.09 -3.53
C LEU A 179 6.90 1.74 -2.15
N LYS A 180 6.56 0.98 -1.11
CA LYS A 180 6.60 1.46 0.28
C LYS A 180 7.98 2.00 0.66
N LEU A 181 9.03 1.26 0.34
CA LEU A 181 10.40 1.65 0.67
C LEU A 181 10.87 2.86 -0.12
N VAL A 182 10.71 2.84 -1.44
CA VAL A 182 11.20 3.93 -2.28
C VAL A 182 10.46 5.24 -2.01
N ASN A 183 9.17 5.18 -1.69
CA ASN A 183 8.34 6.33 -1.33
C ASN A 183 8.51 6.75 0.13
N SER A 184 9.25 5.96 0.91
CA SER A 184 9.60 6.40 2.26
C SER A 184 10.53 7.62 2.17
N ALA A 185 10.40 8.50 3.12
CA ALA A 185 11.25 9.69 3.19
C ALA A 185 12.74 9.36 3.41
N PHE A 186 13.06 8.10 3.72
CA PHE A 186 14.44 7.60 3.79
C PHE A 186 15.24 7.85 2.51
N PHE A 187 14.61 7.65 1.33
CA PHE A 187 15.26 7.90 0.05
C PHE A 187 15.22 9.37 -0.39
N GLY A 188 14.55 10.25 0.35
CA GLY A 188 14.56 11.70 0.13
C GLY A 188 14.05 12.14 -1.25
N LEU A 189 13.23 11.31 -1.90
CA LEU A 189 12.73 11.61 -3.22
C LEU A 189 11.75 12.79 -3.16
N ARG A 190 11.94 13.76 -4.04
CA ARG A 190 11.06 14.95 -4.15
C ARG A 190 9.68 14.64 -4.70
N ARG A 191 9.51 13.48 -5.34
CA ARG A 191 8.23 13.01 -5.89
C ARG A 191 7.97 11.56 -5.50
N GLN A 192 6.70 11.19 -5.44
CA GLN A 192 6.32 9.81 -5.24
C GLN A 192 6.53 8.99 -6.51
N VAL A 193 7.03 7.77 -6.34
CA VAL A 193 7.29 6.79 -7.39
C VAL A 193 6.13 5.80 -7.43
N ALA A 194 5.55 5.58 -8.61
CA ALA A 194 4.50 4.60 -8.84
C ALA A 194 4.94 3.47 -9.80
N SER A 195 6.15 3.53 -10.34
CA SER A 195 6.69 2.50 -11.23
C SER A 195 7.64 1.57 -10.48
N PRO A 196 7.40 0.24 -10.48
CA PRO A 196 8.33 -0.73 -9.91
C PRO A 196 9.72 -0.67 -10.55
N ALA A 197 9.82 -0.50 -11.88
CA ALA A 197 11.09 -0.37 -12.57
C ALA A 197 11.86 0.88 -12.14
N GLU A 198 11.17 2.02 -12.01
CA GLU A 198 11.76 3.24 -11.48
C GLU A 198 12.21 3.05 -10.01
N ALA A 199 11.41 2.39 -9.19
CA ALA A 199 11.74 2.08 -7.81
C ALA A 199 13.02 1.23 -7.71
N VAL A 200 13.17 0.21 -8.56
CA VAL A 200 14.38 -0.63 -8.63
C VAL A 200 15.61 0.20 -9.01
N ALA A 201 15.47 1.14 -9.95
CA ALA A 201 16.56 2.03 -10.35
C ALA A 201 17.03 2.95 -9.22
N TYR A 202 16.12 3.42 -8.36
CA TYR A 202 16.48 4.21 -7.18
C TYR A 202 17.11 3.39 -6.04
N LEU A 203 16.61 2.18 -5.81
CA LEU A 203 17.07 1.32 -4.71
C LEU A 203 18.43 0.66 -5.01
N GLY A 204 18.66 0.34 -6.28
CA GLY A 204 19.82 -0.41 -6.71
C GLY A 204 19.71 -1.92 -6.44
N LEU A 205 20.54 -2.71 -7.14
CA LEU A 205 20.46 -4.16 -7.14
C LEU A 205 20.71 -4.78 -5.76
N ASP A 206 21.67 -4.25 -4.99
CA ASP A 206 22.03 -4.82 -3.68
C ASP A 206 20.91 -4.64 -2.65
N THR A 207 20.25 -3.46 -2.65
CA THR A 207 19.09 -3.22 -1.80
C THR A 207 17.94 -4.14 -2.18
N ILE A 208 17.68 -4.31 -3.48
CA ILE A 208 16.65 -5.22 -3.98
C ILE A 208 16.95 -6.66 -3.59
N LYS A 209 18.21 -7.12 -3.74
CA LYS A 209 18.64 -8.47 -3.28
C LYS A 209 18.32 -8.69 -1.81
N SER A 210 18.74 -7.76 -0.97
CA SER A 210 18.51 -7.85 0.48
C SER A 210 17.01 -7.86 0.83
N LEU A 211 16.21 -7.05 0.13
CA LEU A 211 14.76 -7.02 0.29
C LEU A 211 14.11 -8.34 -0.12
N VAL A 212 14.44 -8.84 -1.31
CA VAL A 212 13.88 -10.09 -1.83
C VAL A 212 14.26 -11.25 -0.92
N LEU A 213 15.50 -11.34 -0.45
CA LEU A 213 15.95 -12.37 0.50
C LEU A 213 15.21 -12.26 1.85
N SER A 214 14.99 -11.05 2.36
CA SER A 214 14.24 -10.85 3.60
C SER A 214 12.77 -11.25 3.47
N MET A 215 12.18 -11.07 2.28
CA MET A 215 10.79 -11.45 2.00
C MET A 215 10.58 -12.96 1.97
N HIS A 216 11.58 -13.73 1.51
CA HIS A 216 11.51 -15.20 1.50
C HIS A 216 11.42 -15.78 2.91
N ALA A 217 12.11 -15.23 3.88
CA ALA A 217 12.03 -15.67 5.27
C ALA A 217 10.61 -15.54 5.87
N PHE A 218 9.75 -14.70 5.28
CA PHE A 218 8.38 -14.42 5.72
C PHE A 218 7.29 -15.01 4.79
N SER A 219 7.68 -15.57 3.65
CA SER A 219 6.74 -16.06 2.62
C SER A 219 6.67 -17.58 2.52
N GLN A 220 6.93 -18.32 3.59
CA GLN A 220 6.56 -19.74 3.65
C GLN A 220 5.02 -19.86 3.69
N PHE A 221 4.40 -19.45 2.61
CA PHE A 221 3.01 -19.73 2.35
C PHE A 221 2.96 -21.04 1.57
N GLU A 222 2.64 -22.13 2.25
CA GLU A 222 2.15 -23.32 1.55
C GLU A 222 0.80 -22.95 0.93
N PRO A 223 0.66 -23.03 -0.41
CA PRO A 223 -0.59 -22.72 -1.09
C PRO A 223 -1.66 -23.78 -0.88
N ASP A 224 -1.67 -24.42 0.26
CA ASP A 224 -2.61 -25.51 0.52
C ASP A 224 -3.48 -25.17 1.72
N GLN A 225 -4.76 -25.28 1.47
CA GLN A 225 -5.84 -25.70 2.36
C GLN A 225 -7.18 -24.97 2.24
N THR A 226 -7.32 -23.90 1.45
CA THR A 226 -8.67 -23.45 1.12
C THR A 226 -8.86 -23.40 -0.39
N ASN A 227 -9.53 -24.42 -0.94
CA ASN A 227 -9.98 -24.49 -2.35
C ASN A 227 -10.83 -23.28 -2.80
N ALA A 228 -11.09 -22.32 -1.93
CA ALA A 228 -11.93 -21.15 -2.18
C ALA A 228 -11.11 -19.95 -2.69
N PHE A 229 -9.88 -19.72 -2.19
CA PHE A 229 -9.03 -18.58 -2.58
C PHE A 229 -7.86 -19.02 -3.44
N SER A 230 -7.85 -18.61 -4.71
CA SER A 230 -6.75 -18.87 -5.65
C SER A 230 -5.91 -17.63 -5.85
N ILE A 231 -4.71 -17.61 -5.28
CA ILE A 231 -3.72 -16.54 -5.48
C ILE A 231 -3.40 -16.38 -6.96
N SER A 232 -3.25 -17.47 -7.71
CA SER A 232 -2.95 -17.42 -9.15
C SER A 232 -4.05 -16.71 -9.94
N ARG A 233 -5.34 -17.01 -9.67
CA ARG A 233 -6.47 -16.34 -10.35
C ARG A 233 -6.54 -14.86 -9.99
N LEU A 234 -6.34 -14.52 -8.74
CA LEU A 234 -6.31 -13.13 -8.31
C LEU A 234 -5.18 -12.38 -9.01
N TRP A 235 -4.03 -13.03 -9.10
CA TRP A 235 -2.85 -12.47 -9.76
C TRP A 235 -3.09 -12.24 -11.25
N ASP A 236 -3.62 -13.25 -11.98
CA ASP A 236 -3.96 -13.14 -13.39
C ASP A 236 -4.94 -11.99 -13.63
N HIS A 237 -5.98 -11.89 -12.81
CA HIS A 237 -6.96 -10.82 -12.88
C HIS A 237 -6.33 -9.44 -12.60
N SER A 238 -5.50 -9.33 -11.58
CA SER A 238 -4.80 -8.09 -11.24
C SER A 238 -3.86 -7.62 -12.35
N MET A 239 -3.12 -8.54 -12.97
CA MET A 239 -2.24 -8.24 -14.11
C MET A 239 -3.03 -7.80 -15.34
N GLN A 240 -4.13 -8.49 -15.67
CA GLN A 240 -5.00 -8.08 -16.76
C GLN A 240 -5.61 -6.70 -16.51
N THR A 241 -6.08 -6.44 -15.29
CA THR A 241 -6.62 -5.12 -14.90
C THR A 241 -5.56 -4.03 -14.98
N ALA A 242 -4.32 -4.32 -14.55
CA ALA A 242 -3.20 -3.40 -14.64
C ALA A 242 -2.88 -3.01 -16.10
N ALA A 243 -2.75 -4.02 -16.97
CA ALA A 243 -2.48 -3.82 -18.40
C ALA A 243 -3.63 -3.05 -19.09
N ALA A 244 -4.88 -3.41 -18.79
CA ALA A 244 -6.06 -2.76 -19.32
C ALA A 244 -6.17 -1.30 -18.85
N ALA A 245 -5.99 -1.01 -17.55
CA ALA A 245 -6.02 0.34 -17.01
C ALA A 245 -4.93 1.23 -17.63
N LYS A 246 -3.70 0.72 -17.74
CA LYS A 246 -2.61 1.42 -18.43
C LYS A 246 -2.97 1.74 -19.89
N ARG A 247 -3.57 0.78 -20.60
CA ARG A 247 -4.00 0.95 -21.99
C ARG A 247 -5.08 2.02 -22.12
N LEU A 248 -6.05 2.07 -21.22
CA LEU A 248 -7.07 3.13 -21.20
C LEU A 248 -6.46 4.52 -21.06
N VAL A 249 -5.51 4.70 -20.12
CA VAL A 249 -4.79 5.96 -19.97
C VAL A 249 -4.00 6.31 -21.23
N GLN A 250 -3.35 5.34 -21.85
CA GLN A 250 -2.61 5.56 -23.10
C GLN A 250 -3.50 6.09 -24.22
N VAL A 251 -4.70 5.53 -24.39
CA VAL A 251 -5.64 5.94 -25.43
C VAL A 251 -6.29 7.30 -25.13
N GLU A 252 -6.59 7.58 -23.85
CA GLU A 252 -7.30 8.82 -23.48
C GLU A 252 -6.38 10.03 -23.36
N LEU A 253 -5.21 9.87 -22.77
CA LEU A 253 -4.35 11.00 -22.37
C LEU A 253 -2.90 10.86 -22.83
N ASN A 254 -2.41 9.64 -23.06
CA ASN A 254 -1.01 9.32 -23.36
C ASN A 254 -0.01 9.95 -22.35
N ASP A 255 -0.42 10.03 -21.07
CA ASP A 255 0.41 10.54 -19.96
C ASP A 255 1.17 9.39 -19.31
N ARG A 256 2.52 9.39 -19.44
CA ARG A 256 3.38 8.31 -18.95
C ARG A 256 3.25 8.12 -17.43
N LYS A 257 3.21 9.21 -16.66
CA LYS A 257 3.07 9.13 -15.21
C LYS A 257 1.76 8.50 -14.81
N MET A 258 0.67 8.95 -15.41
CA MET A 258 -0.66 8.38 -15.14
C MET A 258 -0.78 6.93 -15.63
N MET A 259 -0.10 6.55 -16.73
CA MET A 259 -0.01 5.16 -17.19
C MET A 259 0.64 4.26 -16.14
N ASP A 260 1.73 4.70 -15.50
CA ASP A 260 2.41 3.96 -14.43
C ASP A 260 1.54 3.89 -13.16
N GLU A 261 0.91 5.01 -12.78
CA GLU A 261 -0.04 5.05 -11.66
C GLU A 261 -1.24 4.11 -11.90
N ALA A 262 -1.82 4.12 -13.09
CA ALA A 262 -2.95 3.24 -13.45
C ALA A 262 -2.54 1.76 -13.47
N PHE A 263 -1.34 1.45 -13.98
CA PHE A 263 -0.81 0.08 -13.96
C PHE A 263 -0.70 -0.44 -12.53
N VAL A 264 -0.03 0.30 -11.64
CA VAL A 264 0.13 -0.11 -10.24
C VAL A 264 -1.21 -0.13 -9.51
N SER A 265 -2.10 0.80 -9.78
CA SER A 265 -3.46 0.80 -9.21
C SER A 265 -4.23 -0.45 -9.62
N GLY A 266 -4.19 -0.83 -10.90
CA GLY A 266 -4.80 -2.05 -11.40
C GLY A 266 -4.17 -3.33 -10.83
N LEU A 267 -2.83 -3.35 -10.65
CA LEU A 267 -2.14 -4.47 -10.03
C LEU A 267 -2.54 -4.65 -8.55
N LEU A 268 -2.72 -3.56 -7.82
CA LEU A 268 -2.94 -3.55 -6.39
C LEU A 268 -4.41 -3.39 -5.98
N HIS A 269 -5.36 -3.20 -6.92
CA HIS A 269 -6.76 -2.88 -6.59
C HIS A 269 -7.40 -3.92 -5.66
N ASP A 270 -7.06 -5.17 -5.84
CA ASP A 270 -7.54 -6.32 -5.07
C ASP A 270 -6.57 -6.81 -3.97
N ALA A 271 -5.51 -6.05 -3.66
CA ALA A 271 -4.53 -6.42 -2.63
C ALA A 271 -5.17 -6.66 -1.25
N GLY A 272 -6.29 -6.01 -0.96
CA GLY A 272 -7.06 -6.25 0.26
C GLY A 272 -7.65 -7.66 0.35
N LYS A 273 -8.01 -8.31 -0.77
CA LYS A 273 -8.45 -9.72 -0.78
C LYS A 273 -7.33 -10.62 -0.31
N THR A 274 -6.10 -10.37 -0.79
CA THR A 274 -4.90 -11.10 -0.34
C THR A 274 -4.66 -10.87 1.15
N ALA A 275 -4.77 -9.61 1.60
CA ALA A 275 -4.61 -9.26 3.01
C ALA A 275 -5.62 -9.98 3.90
N LEU A 276 -6.90 -10.01 3.52
CA LEU A 276 -7.97 -10.71 4.26
C LEU A 276 -7.77 -12.23 4.24
N ALA A 277 -7.49 -12.81 3.08
CA ALA A 277 -7.29 -14.25 2.94
C ALA A 277 -6.10 -14.75 3.77
N PHE A 278 -5.02 -13.99 3.83
CA PHE A 278 -3.82 -14.36 4.56
C PHE A 278 -3.97 -14.24 6.09
N ASN A 279 -4.60 -13.15 6.54
CA ASN A 279 -4.72 -12.88 7.97
C ASN A 279 -5.96 -13.54 8.61
N PHE A 280 -6.97 -13.89 7.80
CA PHE A 280 -8.23 -14.50 8.26
C PHE A 280 -8.66 -15.66 7.36
N PRO A 281 -7.82 -16.70 7.15
CA PRO A 281 -8.05 -17.74 6.15
C PRO A 281 -9.37 -18.47 6.31
N ASP A 282 -9.73 -18.89 7.51
CA ASP A 282 -10.96 -19.65 7.79
C ASP A 282 -12.23 -18.81 7.57
N GLN A 283 -12.20 -17.55 8.01
CA GLN A 283 -13.36 -16.67 7.89
C GLN A 283 -13.55 -16.20 6.46
N TYR A 284 -12.46 -15.79 5.81
CA TYR A 284 -12.49 -15.31 4.43
C TYR A 284 -12.80 -16.44 3.44
N GLY A 285 -12.28 -17.64 3.69
CA GLY A 285 -12.59 -18.83 2.89
C GLY A 285 -14.09 -19.13 2.86
N LYS A 286 -14.78 -19.08 4.01
CA LYS A 286 -16.25 -19.25 4.09
C LYS A 286 -17.01 -18.17 3.32
N ILE A 287 -16.56 -16.91 3.39
CA ILE A 287 -17.16 -15.80 2.63
C ILE A 287 -17.04 -16.06 1.14
N LEU A 288 -15.87 -16.44 0.66
CA LEU A 288 -15.64 -16.73 -0.76
C LEU A 288 -16.48 -17.90 -1.27
N GLU A 289 -16.67 -18.94 -0.47
CA GLU A 289 -17.54 -20.07 -0.82
C GLU A 289 -19.01 -19.63 -0.96
N GLN A 290 -19.50 -18.79 -0.06
CA GLN A 290 -20.87 -18.30 -0.06
C GLN A 290 -21.15 -17.29 -1.17
N THR A 291 -20.14 -16.55 -1.64
CA THR A 291 -20.30 -15.43 -2.58
C THR A 291 -19.78 -15.71 -3.99
N ARG A 292 -19.51 -16.96 -4.34
CA ARG A 292 -18.97 -17.38 -5.65
C ARG A 292 -19.73 -16.85 -6.87
N ALA A 293 -21.01 -16.50 -6.70
CA ALA A 293 -21.88 -16.11 -7.81
C ALA A 293 -21.92 -14.60 -8.10
N SER A 294 -21.47 -13.73 -7.17
CA SER A 294 -21.63 -12.28 -7.31
C SER A 294 -20.59 -11.50 -6.55
N SER A 295 -19.91 -10.58 -7.24
CA SER A 295 -18.95 -9.64 -6.61
C SER A 295 -19.65 -8.65 -5.66
N ALA A 296 -20.90 -8.26 -5.92
CA ALA A 296 -21.67 -7.39 -5.02
C ALA A 296 -21.98 -8.09 -3.70
N ASP A 297 -22.24 -9.41 -3.75
CA ASP A 297 -22.44 -10.23 -2.55
C ASP A 297 -21.14 -10.37 -1.76
N LEU A 298 -19.98 -10.45 -2.43
CA LEU A 298 -18.66 -10.46 -1.78
C LEU A 298 -18.43 -9.19 -0.96
N LEU A 299 -18.60 -8.01 -1.56
CA LEU A 299 -18.42 -6.73 -0.87
C LEU A 299 -19.29 -6.59 0.37
N ARG A 300 -20.57 -7.04 0.26
CA ARG A 300 -21.49 -7.02 1.39
C ARG A 300 -21.08 -7.99 2.48
N ALA A 301 -20.70 -9.21 2.13
CA ALA A 301 -20.27 -10.22 3.10
C ALA A 301 -18.96 -9.82 3.81
N GLU A 302 -18.01 -9.21 3.10
CA GLU A 302 -16.80 -8.64 3.70
C GLU A 302 -17.16 -7.53 4.70
N LEU A 303 -18.04 -6.60 4.30
CA LEU A 303 -18.48 -5.50 5.17
C LEU A 303 -19.19 -6.01 6.44
N GLU A 304 -20.04 -7.01 6.31
CA GLU A 304 -20.73 -7.64 7.45
C GLU A 304 -19.75 -8.35 8.40
N ALA A 305 -18.78 -9.06 7.85
CA ALA A 305 -17.84 -9.88 8.62
C ALA A 305 -16.72 -9.06 9.28
N PHE A 306 -16.14 -8.11 8.53
CA PHE A 306 -14.95 -7.36 8.95
C PHE A 306 -15.24 -5.89 9.25
N GLY A 307 -16.42 -5.38 8.90
CA GLY A 307 -16.78 -3.96 8.99
C GLY A 307 -16.12 -3.10 7.90
N ALA A 308 -15.45 -3.72 6.93
CA ALA A 308 -14.82 -3.09 5.79
C ALA A 308 -14.71 -4.11 4.64
N ASN A 309 -14.73 -3.67 3.40
CA ASN A 309 -14.49 -4.52 2.25
C ASN A 309 -13.00 -4.51 1.84
N HIS A 310 -12.61 -5.37 0.90
CA HIS A 310 -11.23 -5.49 0.46
C HIS A 310 -10.66 -4.19 -0.15
N ALA A 311 -11.49 -3.36 -0.80
CA ALA A 311 -11.04 -2.08 -1.34
C ALA A 311 -10.68 -1.10 -0.21
N ASP A 312 -11.49 -1.05 0.86
CA ASP A 312 -11.19 -0.27 2.06
C ASP A 312 -9.89 -0.74 2.73
N VAL A 313 -9.74 -2.06 2.89
CA VAL A 313 -8.55 -2.70 3.49
C VAL A 313 -7.30 -2.39 2.67
N GLY A 314 -7.35 -2.61 1.36
CA GLY A 314 -6.23 -2.36 0.44
C GLY A 314 -5.85 -0.88 0.42
N GLY A 315 -6.81 0.01 0.26
CA GLY A 315 -6.59 1.46 0.23
C GLY A 315 -5.98 1.98 1.53
N TYR A 316 -6.48 1.53 2.69
CA TYR A 316 -5.94 1.94 3.98
C TYR A 316 -4.52 1.41 4.21
N LEU A 317 -4.29 0.11 4.00
CA LEU A 317 -2.97 -0.50 4.15
C LEU A 317 -1.91 0.18 3.28
N LEU A 318 -2.19 0.33 1.99
CA LEU A 318 -1.23 0.88 1.04
C LEU A 318 -1.07 2.40 1.19
N GLY A 319 -2.11 3.09 1.67
CA GLY A 319 -2.03 4.49 2.08
C GLY A 319 -1.12 4.70 3.27
N LEU A 320 -1.23 3.87 4.33
CA LEU A 320 -0.30 3.88 5.46
C LEU A 320 1.14 3.58 5.03
N TRP A 321 1.33 2.75 4.00
CA TRP A 321 2.64 2.45 3.43
C TRP A 321 3.21 3.56 2.55
N GLY A 322 2.50 4.66 2.36
CA GLY A 322 2.98 5.85 1.66
C GLY A 322 2.92 5.78 0.13
N LEU A 323 2.07 4.91 -0.44
CA LEU A 323 1.85 4.90 -1.87
C LEU A 323 1.22 6.24 -2.34
N PRO A 324 1.39 6.60 -3.63
CA PRO A 324 0.84 7.83 -4.20
C PRO A 324 -0.68 7.95 -4.01
N THR A 325 -1.16 9.14 -3.68
CA THR A 325 -2.59 9.39 -3.43
C THR A 325 -3.49 8.93 -4.58
N PRO A 326 -3.17 9.17 -5.88
CA PRO A 326 -4.01 8.67 -6.99
C PRO A 326 -4.10 7.14 -7.03
N VAL A 327 -3.01 6.44 -6.66
CA VAL A 327 -2.98 4.98 -6.58
C VAL A 327 -3.87 4.49 -5.44
N VAL A 328 -3.71 5.08 -4.24
CA VAL A 328 -4.52 4.73 -3.06
C VAL A 328 -6.01 4.99 -3.29
N GLU A 329 -6.36 6.13 -3.91
CA GLU A 329 -7.73 6.48 -4.24
C GLU A 329 -8.35 5.47 -5.23
N ALA A 330 -7.58 5.10 -6.26
CA ALA A 330 -8.03 4.10 -7.22
C ALA A 330 -8.29 2.74 -6.57
N ILE A 331 -7.42 2.31 -5.64
CA ILE A 331 -7.60 1.06 -4.90
C ILE A 331 -8.80 1.13 -3.97
N ALA A 332 -8.93 2.19 -3.18
CA ALA A 332 -10.00 2.32 -2.20
C ALA A 332 -11.40 2.47 -2.81
N LEU A 333 -11.49 3.11 -3.97
CA LEU A 333 -12.78 3.52 -4.56
C LEU A 333 -13.15 2.77 -5.84
N HIS A 334 -12.40 1.75 -6.28
CA HIS A 334 -12.66 1.11 -7.58
C HIS A 334 -14.05 0.46 -7.70
N HIS A 335 -14.72 0.17 -6.60
CA HIS A 335 -16.12 -0.27 -6.57
C HIS A 335 -17.13 0.87 -6.40
N GLN A 336 -16.72 2.01 -5.87
CA GLN A 336 -17.57 3.17 -5.57
C GLN A 336 -16.93 4.48 -6.06
N PRO A 337 -16.63 4.61 -7.37
CA PRO A 337 -15.86 5.74 -7.88
C PRO A 337 -16.60 7.07 -7.77
N ALA A 338 -17.93 7.06 -7.60
CA ALA A 338 -18.70 8.28 -7.36
C ALA A 338 -18.31 9.03 -6.07
N LEU A 339 -17.66 8.36 -5.11
CA LEU A 339 -17.20 8.97 -3.86
C LEU A 339 -15.97 9.89 -4.03
N THR A 340 -15.27 9.83 -5.16
CA THR A 340 -14.18 10.77 -5.45
C THR A 340 -14.70 12.17 -5.72
N SER A 341 -13.92 13.18 -5.34
CA SER A 341 -14.15 14.57 -5.73
C SER A 341 -13.58 14.93 -7.12
N ALA A 342 -12.85 14.02 -7.75
CA ALA A 342 -12.26 14.25 -9.07
C ALA A 342 -13.35 14.39 -10.15
N ASN A 343 -13.17 15.36 -11.05
CA ASN A 343 -14.08 15.65 -12.17
C ASN A 343 -13.40 15.42 -13.53
N THR A 344 -12.29 14.70 -13.55
CA THR A 344 -11.52 14.38 -14.77
C THR A 344 -11.18 12.89 -14.75
N PHE A 345 -10.74 12.39 -15.91
CA PHE A 345 -10.20 11.03 -16.01
C PHE A 345 -8.96 10.88 -15.11
N THR A 346 -8.92 9.83 -14.30
CA THR A 346 -7.85 9.53 -13.34
C THR A 346 -7.50 8.03 -13.34
N PRO A 347 -6.47 7.56 -12.64
CA PRO A 347 -6.22 6.13 -12.44
C PRO A 347 -7.43 5.38 -11.88
N LEU A 348 -8.24 6.01 -11.02
CA LEU A 348 -9.50 5.43 -10.53
C LEU A 348 -10.48 5.11 -11.67
N THR A 349 -10.67 6.05 -12.61
CA THR A 349 -11.54 5.83 -13.77
C THR A 349 -11.06 4.65 -14.60
N ALA A 350 -9.74 4.60 -14.87
CA ALA A 350 -9.12 3.55 -15.66
C ALA A 350 -9.29 2.17 -14.99
N VAL A 351 -9.03 2.06 -13.71
CA VAL A 351 -9.15 0.80 -12.96
C VAL A 351 -10.60 0.35 -12.85
N HIS A 352 -11.53 1.27 -12.50
CA HIS A 352 -12.96 0.96 -12.39
C HIS A 352 -13.51 0.38 -13.71
N VAL A 353 -13.23 1.06 -14.81
CA VAL A 353 -13.72 0.63 -16.14
C VAL A 353 -13.04 -0.65 -16.60
N ALA A 354 -11.71 -0.78 -16.45
CA ALA A 354 -10.96 -1.97 -16.82
C ALA A 354 -11.46 -3.19 -16.05
N ASN A 355 -11.61 -3.10 -14.74
CA ASN A 355 -12.12 -4.16 -13.88
C ASN A 355 -13.55 -4.57 -14.28
N ALA A 356 -14.44 -3.60 -14.55
CA ALA A 356 -15.81 -3.89 -14.99
C ALA A 356 -15.85 -4.62 -16.34
N ILE A 357 -15.04 -4.21 -17.33
CA ILE A 357 -14.98 -4.83 -18.65
C ILE A 357 -14.43 -6.26 -18.55
N LEU A 358 -13.36 -6.47 -17.81
CA LEU A 358 -12.72 -7.78 -17.67
C LEU A 358 -13.62 -8.77 -16.90
N ASN A 359 -14.31 -8.32 -15.85
CA ASN A 359 -15.27 -9.15 -15.12
C ASN A 359 -16.50 -9.53 -15.96
N ALA A 360 -16.96 -8.66 -16.86
CA ALA A 360 -18.04 -8.96 -17.79
C ALA A 360 -17.63 -9.94 -18.90
N GLY A 361 -16.36 -9.92 -19.29
CA GLY A 361 -15.85 -10.67 -20.42
C GLY A 361 -16.43 -10.27 -21.79
N PRO A 362 -16.11 -11.01 -22.86
CA PRO A 362 -16.49 -10.63 -24.21
C PRO A 362 -18.00 -10.60 -24.49
N ALA A 363 -18.78 -11.46 -23.83
CA ALA A 363 -20.23 -11.59 -24.05
C ALA A 363 -21.08 -10.84 -23.01
N GLY A 364 -20.50 -10.44 -21.88
CA GLY A 364 -21.22 -9.79 -20.79
C GLY A 364 -21.36 -8.28 -20.96
N THR A 365 -22.20 -7.64 -20.15
CA THR A 365 -22.34 -6.19 -20.06
C THR A 365 -21.52 -5.68 -18.88
N PRO A 366 -20.55 -4.74 -19.07
CA PRO A 366 -19.79 -4.18 -17.96
C PRO A 366 -20.69 -3.44 -16.97
N VAL A 367 -20.56 -3.76 -15.70
CA VAL A 367 -21.26 -3.04 -14.63
C VAL A 367 -20.37 -1.89 -14.16
N VAL A 368 -20.62 -0.69 -14.67
CA VAL A 368 -19.91 0.53 -14.30
C VAL A 368 -20.84 1.47 -13.54
N ASP A 369 -20.26 2.38 -12.76
CA ASP A 369 -21.00 3.48 -12.14
C ASP A 369 -21.34 4.53 -13.20
N ALA A 370 -22.57 4.46 -13.71
CA ALA A 370 -23.07 5.35 -14.75
C ALA A 370 -23.09 6.81 -14.30
N VAL A 371 -23.48 7.09 -13.05
CA VAL A 371 -23.52 8.45 -12.49
C VAL A 371 -22.11 9.06 -12.45
N TYR A 372 -21.12 8.25 -12.10
CA TYR A 372 -19.73 8.68 -12.12
C TYR A 372 -19.26 9.03 -13.54
N LEU A 373 -19.50 8.14 -14.52
CA LEU A 373 -19.09 8.39 -15.91
C LEU A 373 -19.83 9.56 -16.55
N GLU A 374 -21.12 9.75 -16.25
CA GLU A 374 -21.88 10.92 -16.68
C GLU A 374 -21.32 12.23 -16.11
N ARG A 375 -20.99 12.24 -14.80
CA ARG A 375 -20.33 13.39 -14.14
C ARG A 375 -19.02 13.78 -14.83
N LEU A 376 -18.25 12.79 -15.27
CA LEU A 376 -17.00 13.01 -16.01
C LEU A 376 -17.21 13.32 -17.49
N LYS A 377 -18.44 13.20 -18.02
CA LYS A 377 -18.77 13.30 -19.45
C LYS A 377 -18.08 12.23 -20.30
N LEU A 378 -17.95 11.03 -19.79
CA LEU A 378 -17.23 9.91 -20.38
C LEU A 378 -18.13 8.68 -20.65
N ALA A 379 -19.44 8.77 -20.42
CA ALA A 379 -20.36 7.65 -20.61
C ALA A 379 -20.33 7.08 -22.03
N ASP A 380 -20.24 7.95 -23.04
CA ASP A 380 -20.18 7.55 -24.45
C ASP A 380 -18.87 6.83 -24.84
N ARG A 381 -17.83 6.91 -24.01
CA ARG A 381 -16.53 6.30 -24.27
C ARG A 381 -16.50 4.79 -23.96
N LEU A 382 -17.45 4.28 -23.18
CA LEU A 382 -17.44 2.91 -22.66
C LEU A 382 -17.36 1.85 -23.76
N ASN A 383 -18.10 2.00 -24.86
CA ASN A 383 -18.08 1.06 -25.98
C ASN A 383 -16.70 1.03 -26.67
N GLY A 384 -16.11 2.21 -26.93
CA GLY A 384 -14.78 2.30 -27.52
C GLY A 384 -13.68 1.71 -26.62
N TRP A 385 -13.77 1.92 -25.30
CA TRP A 385 -12.85 1.30 -24.34
C TRP A 385 -12.98 -0.23 -24.33
N ARG A 386 -14.22 -0.74 -24.39
CA ARG A 386 -14.47 -2.17 -24.48
C ARG A 386 -13.86 -2.80 -25.73
N GLU A 387 -14.04 -2.16 -26.88
CA GLU A 387 -13.43 -2.61 -28.13
C GLU A 387 -11.90 -2.60 -28.07
N THR A 388 -11.32 -1.54 -27.51
CA THR A 388 -9.85 -1.40 -27.31
C THR A 388 -9.25 -2.49 -26.43
N LEU A 389 -9.97 -2.91 -25.39
CA LEU A 389 -9.48 -3.89 -24.42
C LEU A 389 -9.72 -5.34 -24.85
N LEU A 390 -10.81 -5.63 -25.55
CA LEU A 390 -11.18 -6.98 -25.95
C LEU A 390 -10.65 -7.38 -27.35
N ASN A 391 -10.32 -6.39 -28.20
CA ASN A 391 -9.78 -6.61 -29.55
C ASN A 391 -8.42 -5.91 -29.72
N PRO A 392 -7.35 -6.43 -29.12
CA PRO A 392 -6.03 -5.76 -29.16
C PRO A 392 -5.40 -5.69 -30.57
N ALA A 393 -5.94 -6.40 -31.57
CA ALA A 393 -5.41 -6.43 -32.92
C ALA A 393 -5.72 -5.17 -33.77
N THR A 394 -6.50 -4.20 -33.28
CA THR A 394 -6.89 -2.98 -34.02
C THR A 394 -6.10 -1.73 -33.61
N ALA A 395 -5.03 -1.87 -32.87
CA ALA A 395 -4.27 -0.75 -32.29
C ALA A 395 -2.77 -0.80 -32.70
N GLU A 396 -2.51 -0.79 -34.01
CA GLU A 396 -1.24 -0.34 -34.60
C GLU A 396 -1.30 1.10 -35.07
#